data_2b025712a2d6ca065c13f4a04cda03f8
#
_entry.id   2b025712a2d6ca065c13f4a04cda03f8
#
_cell.length_a   1.000
_cell.length_b   1.000
_cell.length_c   1.000
_cell.angle_alpha   90.00
_cell.angle_beta   90.00
_cell.angle_gamma   90.00
#
_symmetry.space_group_name_H-M   'P 1'
#
loop_
_entity.id
_entity.type
_entity.pdbx_description
1 polymer ?
#
loop_
_entity_poly.entity_id
_entity_poly.type
_entity_poly.pdbx_seq_one_letter_code
_entity_poly.pdbx_strand_id
1 'polypeptide(L)'
;MHSSGLIIILIILFIFFRQYKKNISDRGRKITVASQLIIPILYIFIFKNTFEYIFSTSGLLNIIFIAIVVILGCVVGFARSKLNKLTLEKKTHTVYCKASKIDLIILIALICLKFGAEIFLSRLIHGNTLLMITNYLLLFSISAIISKRIIILFKYLKIVSKINTI
;
A
#
# COMPACT_ATOMS: atom_id res chain seq x y z
N MET A 1 -26.03 4.75 9.80
CA MET A 1 -24.57 4.85 9.96
C MET A 1 -23.76 4.67 8.65
N HIS A 2 -24.38 4.64 7.46
CA HIS A 2 -23.68 4.41 6.18
C HIS A 2 -23.09 5.66 5.51
N SER A 3 -23.49 6.87 5.90
CA SER A 3 -23.03 8.10 5.23
C SER A 3 -21.59 8.50 5.58
N SER A 4 -21.16 8.24 6.81
CA SER A 4 -19.81 8.61 7.27
C SER A 4 -18.70 7.81 6.55
N GLY A 5 -18.94 6.54 6.24
CA GLY A 5 -17.98 5.70 5.52
C GLY A 5 -17.76 6.16 4.07
N LEU A 6 -18.85 6.52 3.38
CA LEU A 6 -18.79 7.05 2.01
C LEU A 6 -18.04 8.38 1.93
N ILE A 7 -18.25 9.27 2.90
CA ILE A 7 -17.55 10.57 2.96
C ILE A 7 -16.04 10.35 3.17
N ILE A 8 -15.64 9.44 4.05
CA ILE A 8 -14.23 9.12 4.29
C ILE A 8 -13.59 8.54 3.02
N ILE A 9 -14.29 7.64 2.31
CA ILE A 9 -13.82 7.08 1.04
C ILE A 9 -13.65 8.18 -0.02
N LEU A 10 -14.61 9.09 -0.14
CA LEU A 10 -14.53 10.21 -1.08
C LEU A 10 -13.38 11.16 -0.74
N ILE A 11 -13.15 11.45 0.54
CA ILE A 11 -12.02 12.26 0.99
C ILE A 11 -10.69 11.57 0.65
N ILE A 12 -10.56 10.28 0.93
CA ILE A 12 -9.37 9.48 0.60
C ILE A 12 -9.14 9.47 -0.91
N LEU A 13 -10.17 9.22 -1.72
CA LEU A 13 -10.10 9.28 -3.18
C LEU A 13 -9.71 10.67 -3.69
N PHE A 14 -10.27 11.73 -3.11
CA PHE A 14 -9.94 13.11 -3.49
C PHE A 14 -8.48 13.47 -3.16
N ILE A 15 -8.01 13.13 -1.95
CA ILE A 15 -6.60 13.33 -1.56
C ILE A 15 -5.69 12.51 -2.49
N PHE A 16 -6.10 11.30 -2.84
CA PHE A 16 -5.39 10.42 -3.75
C PHE A 16 -5.33 11.00 -5.16
N PHE A 17 -6.44 11.51 -5.69
CA PHE A 17 -6.52 12.15 -7.01
C PHE A 17 -5.67 13.42 -7.09
N ARG A 18 -5.68 14.23 -6.02
CA ARG A 18 -4.86 15.43 -5.90
C ARG A 18 -3.36 15.10 -5.85
N GLN A 19 -2.98 14.08 -5.08
CA GLN A 19 -1.59 13.60 -5.06
C GLN A 19 -1.16 12.98 -6.39
N TYR A 20 -2.07 12.30 -7.08
CA TYR A 20 -1.83 11.71 -8.37
C TYR A 20 -1.58 12.76 -9.46
N LYS A 21 -2.40 13.80 -9.54
CA LYS A 21 -2.20 14.91 -10.48
C LYS A 21 -0.82 15.57 -10.29
N LYS A 22 -0.35 15.64 -9.03
CA LYS A 22 0.98 16.15 -8.70
C LYS A 22 2.12 15.16 -9.03
N ASN A 23 1.85 13.85 -9.03
CA ASN A 23 2.84 12.81 -9.34
C ASN A 23 3.01 12.53 -10.83
N ILE A 24 2.03 12.91 -11.67
CA ILE A 24 2.11 12.87 -13.15
C ILE A 24 2.86 14.08 -13.71
N SER A 25 3.09 15.11 -12.91
CA SER A 25 3.97 16.22 -13.30
C SER A 25 5.27 15.66 -13.90
N ASP A 26 5.77 16.27 -14.97
CA ASP A 26 6.91 15.76 -15.76
C ASP A 26 8.17 15.46 -14.95
N ARG A 27 8.34 16.10 -13.79
CA ARG A 27 9.47 15.89 -12.89
C ARG A 27 9.29 14.72 -11.89
N GLY A 28 8.06 14.24 -11.66
CA GLY A 28 7.79 13.26 -10.61
C GLY A 28 7.85 13.84 -9.17
N ARG A 29 7.78 12.97 -8.16
CA ARG A 29 7.84 13.34 -6.73
C ARG A 29 9.23 13.12 -6.17
N LYS A 30 9.80 14.13 -5.50
CA LYS A 30 11.05 13.99 -4.72
C LYS A 30 10.88 12.89 -3.66
N ILE A 31 11.81 11.97 -3.63
CA ILE A 31 11.86 10.91 -2.62
C ILE A 31 12.80 11.33 -1.51
N THR A 32 12.35 11.11 -0.27
CA THR A 32 13.18 11.18 0.93
C THR A 32 12.98 9.89 1.72
N VAL A 33 13.98 9.44 2.47
CA VAL A 33 13.89 8.26 3.33
C VAL A 33 12.68 8.36 4.25
N ALA A 34 12.50 9.51 4.90
CA ALA A 34 11.38 9.77 5.78
C ALA A 34 10.02 9.55 5.09
N SER A 35 9.85 10.02 3.84
CA SER A 35 8.57 9.86 3.10
C SER A 35 8.24 8.40 2.75
N GLN A 36 9.24 7.52 2.72
CA GLN A 36 9.03 6.10 2.46
C GLN A 36 8.74 5.32 3.74
N LEU A 37 9.26 5.75 4.90
CA LEU A 37 9.09 5.08 6.19
C LEU A 37 7.83 5.55 6.94
N ILE A 38 7.47 6.82 6.86
CA ILE A 38 6.29 7.37 7.59
C ILE A 38 5.02 6.61 7.23
N ILE A 39 4.80 6.31 5.95
CA ILE A 39 3.56 5.64 5.51
C ILE A 39 3.45 4.22 6.07
N PRO A 40 4.45 3.33 5.94
CA PRO A 40 4.41 2.01 6.59
C PRO A 40 4.18 2.08 8.10
N ILE A 41 4.88 2.96 8.79
CA ILE A 41 4.75 3.12 10.25
C ILE A 41 3.33 3.55 10.62
N LEU A 42 2.78 4.52 9.90
CA LEU A 42 1.43 5.02 10.13
C LEU A 42 0.37 3.93 9.89
N TYR A 43 0.55 3.09 8.84
CA TYR A 43 -0.32 1.94 8.60
C TYR A 43 -0.27 0.92 9.73
N ILE A 44 0.92 0.56 10.21
CA ILE A 44 1.09 -0.38 11.33
C ILE A 44 0.39 0.17 12.58
N PHE A 45 0.56 1.47 12.86
CA PHE A 45 -0.05 2.11 14.02
C PHE A 45 -1.58 2.16 13.94
N ILE A 46 -2.15 2.57 12.80
CA ILE A 46 -3.61 2.67 12.59
C ILE A 46 -4.27 1.29 12.70
N PHE A 47 -3.61 0.25 12.19
CA PHE A 47 -4.19 -1.09 12.12
C PHE A 47 -3.72 -2.03 13.22
N LYS A 48 -3.10 -1.49 14.30
CA LYS A 48 -2.63 -2.27 15.44
C LYS A 48 -3.71 -3.21 15.99
N ASN A 49 -4.91 -2.68 16.26
CA ASN A 49 -6.01 -3.46 16.82
C ASN A 49 -6.48 -4.59 15.86
N THR A 50 -6.40 -4.35 14.55
CA THR A 50 -6.72 -5.38 13.53
C THR A 50 -5.70 -6.50 13.56
N PHE A 51 -4.42 -6.17 13.72
CA PHE A 51 -3.36 -7.18 13.87
C PHE A 51 -3.56 -8.00 15.14
N GLU A 52 -3.81 -7.35 16.28
CA GLU A 52 -4.07 -8.04 17.54
C GLU A 52 -5.26 -9.01 17.43
N TYR A 53 -6.35 -8.61 16.78
CA TYR A 53 -7.50 -9.48 16.52
C TYR A 53 -7.14 -10.69 15.65
N ILE A 54 -6.43 -10.48 14.54
CA ILE A 54 -6.03 -11.55 13.62
C ILE A 54 -5.13 -12.56 14.34
N PHE A 55 -4.18 -12.10 15.14
CA PHE A 55 -3.24 -12.98 15.86
C PHE A 55 -3.86 -13.65 17.08
N SER A 56 -4.83 -13.03 17.76
CA SER A 56 -5.50 -13.64 18.91
C SER A 56 -6.45 -14.77 18.53
N THR A 57 -7.00 -14.73 17.31
CA THR A 57 -7.94 -15.77 16.81
C THR A 57 -7.19 -16.97 16.16
N SER A 58 -5.87 -17.05 16.33
CA SER A 58 -5.02 -17.94 15.55
C SER A 58 -5.00 -19.38 16.03
N GLY A 59 -5.76 -20.23 15.33
CA GLY A 59 -5.39 -21.64 15.15
C GLY A 59 -4.30 -21.80 14.08
N LEU A 60 -3.65 -22.95 14.02
CA LEU A 60 -2.55 -23.24 13.07
C LEU A 60 -2.92 -22.94 11.61
N LEU A 61 -4.14 -23.23 11.20
CA LEU A 61 -4.67 -22.92 9.86
C LEU A 61 -4.70 -21.41 9.59
N ASN A 62 -5.08 -20.60 10.57
CA ASN A 62 -5.10 -19.15 10.40
C ASN A 62 -3.70 -18.57 10.18
N ILE A 63 -2.69 -19.10 10.86
CA ILE A 63 -1.28 -18.68 10.68
C ILE A 63 -0.83 -18.95 9.26
N ILE A 64 -1.17 -20.12 8.70
CA ILE A 64 -0.86 -20.46 7.30
C ILE A 64 -1.54 -19.49 6.34
N PHE A 65 -2.83 -19.19 6.54
CA PHE A 65 -3.55 -18.22 5.71
C PHE A 65 -2.95 -16.82 5.81
N ILE A 66 -2.59 -16.36 7.00
CA ILE A 66 -1.90 -15.08 7.21
C ILE A 66 -0.59 -15.04 6.39
N ALA A 67 0.22 -16.10 6.48
CA ALA A 67 1.48 -16.17 5.75
C ALA A 67 1.27 -16.10 4.23
N ILE A 68 0.30 -16.86 3.69
CA ILE A 68 -0.04 -16.83 2.26
C ILE A 68 -0.47 -15.42 1.84
N VAL A 69 -1.36 -14.79 2.59
CA VAL A 69 -1.88 -13.44 2.29
C VAL A 69 -0.76 -12.40 2.30
N VAL A 70 0.15 -12.46 3.26
CA VAL A 70 1.31 -11.56 3.36
C VAL A 70 2.26 -11.78 2.18
N ILE A 71 2.57 -13.02 1.82
CA ILE A 71 3.44 -13.36 0.68
C ILE A 71 2.83 -12.82 -0.62
N LEU A 72 1.54 -13.06 -0.86
CA LEU A 72 0.84 -12.56 -2.04
C LEU A 72 0.85 -11.03 -2.09
N GLY A 73 0.62 -10.36 -0.97
CA GLY A 73 0.73 -8.91 -0.85
C GLY A 73 2.14 -8.41 -1.19
N CYS A 74 3.17 -9.09 -0.68
CA CYS A 74 4.57 -8.76 -0.99
C CYS A 74 4.89 -8.91 -2.48
N VAL A 75 4.41 -9.96 -3.14
CA VAL A 75 4.59 -10.19 -4.58
C VAL A 75 3.94 -9.06 -5.39
N VAL A 76 2.71 -8.68 -5.05
CA VAL A 76 2.03 -7.55 -5.70
C VAL A 76 2.77 -6.23 -5.45
N GLY A 77 3.24 -5.99 -4.24
CA GLY A 77 4.04 -4.81 -3.90
C GLY A 77 5.36 -4.74 -4.69
N PHE A 78 6.03 -5.89 -4.85
CA PHE A 78 7.23 -6.02 -5.67
C PHE A 78 6.94 -5.71 -7.15
N ALA A 79 5.91 -6.31 -7.73
CA ALA A 79 5.50 -6.05 -9.12
C ALA A 79 5.20 -4.55 -9.33
N ARG A 80 4.44 -3.93 -8.43
CA ARG A 80 4.14 -2.49 -8.45
C ARG A 80 5.37 -1.61 -8.35
N SER A 81 6.38 -2.02 -7.58
CA SER A 81 7.64 -1.27 -7.44
C SER A 81 8.47 -1.23 -8.72
N LYS A 82 8.34 -2.27 -9.59
CA LYS A 82 8.99 -2.31 -10.90
C LYS A 82 8.40 -1.30 -11.89
N LEU A 83 7.11 -0.99 -11.73
CA LEU A 83 6.40 -0.03 -12.59
C LEU A 83 6.81 1.43 -12.32
N ASN A 84 7.45 1.70 -11.19
CA ASN A 84 7.90 3.05 -10.83
C ASN A 84 9.31 3.31 -11.34
N LYS A 85 9.49 4.41 -12.07
CA LYS A 85 10.80 4.85 -12.56
C LYS A 85 11.43 5.83 -11.58
N LEU A 86 12.67 5.54 -11.15
CA LEU A 86 13.48 6.45 -10.37
C LEU A 86 14.42 7.20 -11.31
N THR A 87 14.41 8.51 -11.22
CA THR A 87 15.28 9.41 -12.00
C THR A 87 16.11 10.26 -11.05
N LEU A 88 17.42 10.31 -11.32
CA LEU A 88 18.35 11.17 -10.60
C LEU A 88 18.50 12.48 -11.35
N GLU A 89 18.24 13.59 -10.69
CA GLU A 89 18.59 14.92 -11.20
C GLU A 89 20.01 15.26 -10.79
N LYS A 90 20.94 15.24 -11.75
CA LYS A 90 22.38 15.40 -11.49
C LYS A 90 22.74 16.78 -10.89
N LYS A 91 21.97 17.84 -11.24
CA LYS A 91 22.24 19.20 -10.75
C LYS A 91 21.94 19.38 -9.26
N THR A 92 20.93 18.72 -8.75
CA THR A 92 20.43 18.90 -7.38
C THR A 92 20.71 17.69 -6.49
N HIS A 93 21.35 16.65 -7.02
CA HIS A 93 21.57 15.34 -6.35
C HIS A 93 20.28 14.78 -5.73
N THR A 94 19.13 15.11 -6.33
CA THR A 94 17.82 14.65 -5.81
C THR A 94 17.25 13.53 -6.65
N VAL A 95 16.68 12.54 -5.98
CA VAL A 95 16.04 11.40 -6.63
C VAL A 95 14.54 11.64 -6.70
N TYR A 96 13.99 11.51 -7.89
CA TYR A 96 12.56 11.62 -8.16
C TYR A 96 11.98 10.26 -8.52
N CYS A 97 10.76 10.00 -8.07
CA CYS A 97 9.98 8.82 -8.45
C CYS A 97 8.82 9.26 -9.32
N LYS A 98 8.77 8.74 -10.53
CA LYS A 98 7.62 8.88 -11.42
C LYS A 98 6.75 7.64 -11.29
N ALA A 99 5.55 7.82 -10.76
CA ALA A 99 4.58 6.72 -10.66
C ALA A 99 4.03 6.38 -12.04
N SER A 100 3.90 5.09 -12.32
CA SER A 100 3.24 4.62 -13.55
C SER A 100 1.72 4.75 -13.42
N LYS A 101 1.01 5.02 -14.54
CA LYS A 101 -0.45 4.97 -14.62
C LYS A 101 -0.99 3.58 -14.22
N ILE A 102 -0.26 2.52 -14.60
CA ILE A 102 -0.60 1.13 -14.26
C ILE A 102 -0.57 0.91 -12.75
N ASP A 103 0.42 1.46 -12.05
CA ASP A 103 0.51 1.35 -10.59
C ASP A 103 -0.71 1.96 -9.88
N LEU A 104 -1.25 3.05 -10.42
CA LEU A 104 -2.47 3.64 -9.90
C LEU A 104 -3.70 2.76 -10.16
N ILE A 105 -3.83 2.22 -11.38
CA ILE A 105 -4.93 1.33 -11.73
C ILE A 105 -4.95 0.12 -10.78
N ILE A 106 -3.79 -0.49 -10.53
CA ILE A 106 -3.67 -1.61 -9.59
C ILE A 106 -4.10 -1.17 -8.18
N LEU A 107 -3.71 0.02 -7.74
CA LEU A 107 -4.10 0.51 -6.42
C LEU A 107 -5.61 0.73 -6.32
N ILE A 108 -6.23 1.34 -7.33
CA ILE A 108 -7.69 1.51 -7.38
C ILE A 108 -8.38 0.15 -7.38
N ALA A 109 -7.88 -0.80 -8.18
CA ALA A 109 -8.42 -2.15 -8.23
C ALA A 109 -8.36 -2.85 -6.86
N LEU A 110 -7.27 -2.70 -6.10
CA LEU A 110 -7.15 -3.24 -4.74
C LEU A 110 -8.16 -2.61 -3.77
N ILE A 111 -8.37 -1.30 -3.88
CA ILE A 111 -9.36 -0.59 -3.05
C ILE A 111 -10.77 -1.06 -3.42
N CYS A 112 -11.10 -1.12 -4.71
CA CYS A 112 -12.40 -1.59 -5.20
C CYS A 112 -12.65 -3.06 -4.80
N LEU A 113 -11.63 -3.91 -4.86
CA LEU A 113 -11.72 -5.31 -4.44
C LEU A 113 -12.03 -5.42 -2.96
N LYS A 114 -11.37 -4.62 -2.11
CA LYS A 114 -11.65 -4.62 -0.67
C LYS A 114 -13.09 -4.19 -0.37
N PHE A 115 -13.51 -3.02 -0.86
CA PHE A 115 -14.84 -2.50 -0.58
C PHE A 115 -15.94 -3.29 -1.30
N GLY A 116 -15.70 -3.74 -2.53
CA GLY A 116 -16.61 -4.61 -3.26
C GLY A 116 -16.83 -5.94 -2.55
N ALA A 117 -15.76 -6.55 -2.07
CA ALA A 117 -15.85 -7.78 -1.28
C ALA A 117 -16.62 -7.53 0.03
N GLU A 118 -16.37 -6.43 0.73
CA GLU A 118 -17.07 -6.09 1.98
C GLU A 118 -18.58 -5.92 1.74
N ILE A 119 -18.99 -5.19 0.70
CA ILE A 119 -20.41 -4.97 0.35
C ILE A 119 -21.06 -6.27 -0.11
N PHE A 120 -20.40 -7.05 -0.95
CA PHE A 120 -20.94 -8.29 -1.49
C PHE A 120 -21.06 -9.38 -0.42
N LEU A 121 -19.98 -9.58 0.36
CA LEU A 121 -19.94 -10.61 1.39
C LEU A 121 -20.86 -10.27 2.57
N SER A 122 -21.07 -8.99 2.90
CA SER A 122 -22.00 -8.60 3.97
C SER A 122 -23.46 -9.03 3.69
N ARG A 123 -23.80 -9.28 2.42
CA ARG A 123 -25.12 -9.80 2.04
C ARG A 123 -25.23 -11.32 2.15
N LEU A 124 -24.11 -12.04 2.02
CA LEU A 124 -24.06 -13.51 1.96
C LEU A 124 -23.63 -14.14 3.28
N ILE A 125 -22.75 -13.48 4.00
CA ILE A 125 -22.08 -14.01 5.19
C ILE A 125 -22.22 -13.00 6.33
N HIS A 126 -22.69 -13.49 7.48
CA HIS A 126 -22.86 -12.66 8.68
C HIS A 126 -21.91 -13.14 9.78
N GLY A 127 -21.54 -12.22 10.67
CA GLY A 127 -20.75 -12.53 11.88
C GLY A 127 -19.24 -12.59 11.68
N ASN A 128 -18.59 -13.45 12.45
CA ASN A 128 -17.13 -13.51 12.57
C ASN A 128 -16.40 -13.85 11.25
N THR A 129 -17.01 -14.64 10.38
CA THR A 129 -16.41 -15.01 9.08
C THR A 129 -16.22 -13.83 8.15
N LEU A 130 -17.22 -12.93 8.09
CA LEU A 130 -17.11 -11.69 7.32
C LEU A 130 -15.95 -10.83 7.84
N LEU A 131 -15.85 -10.69 9.17
CA LEU A 131 -14.80 -9.92 9.81
C LEU A 131 -13.41 -10.49 9.50
N MET A 132 -13.26 -11.81 9.52
CA MET A 132 -12.00 -12.47 9.18
C MET A 132 -11.58 -12.21 7.73
N ILE A 133 -12.50 -12.39 6.77
CA ILE A 133 -12.21 -12.18 5.34
C ILE A 133 -11.81 -10.73 5.07
N THR A 134 -12.53 -9.76 5.63
CA THR A 134 -12.22 -8.34 5.46
C THR A 134 -10.87 -7.96 6.07
N ASN A 135 -10.50 -8.58 7.20
CA ASN A 135 -9.20 -8.39 7.84
C ASN A 135 -8.06 -9.00 7.00
N TYR A 136 -8.25 -10.16 6.36
CA TYR A 136 -7.26 -10.72 5.44
C TYR A 136 -7.05 -9.85 4.19
N LEU A 137 -8.13 -9.32 3.60
CA LEU A 137 -8.02 -8.38 2.48
C LEU A 137 -7.29 -7.09 2.87
N LEU A 138 -7.51 -6.63 4.08
CA LEU A 138 -6.80 -5.48 4.63
C LEU A 138 -5.31 -5.78 4.82
N LEU A 139 -4.97 -6.94 5.40
CA LEU A 139 -3.59 -7.39 5.59
C LEU A 139 -2.86 -7.53 4.25
N PHE A 140 -3.52 -8.09 3.23
CA PHE A 140 -3.00 -8.17 1.87
C PHE A 140 -2.64 -6.78 1.31
N SER A 141 -3.57 -5.82 1.44
CA SER A 141 -3.38 -4.46 0.95
C SER A 141 -2.22 -3.75 1.65
N ILE A 142 -2.13 -3.91 2.97
CA ILE A 142 -1.05 -3.34 3.79
C ILE A 142 0.30 -3.93 3.38
N SER A 143 0.39 -5.26 3.25
CA SER A 143 1.61 -5.95 2.84
C SER A 143 2.10 -5.49 1.46
N ALA A 144 1.18 -5.29 0.51
CA ALA A 144 1.50 -4.78 -0.81
C ALA A 144 2.03 -3.32 -0.77
N ILE A 145 1.48 -2.48 0.09
CA ILE A 145 1.93 -1.08 0.24
C ILE A 145 3.30 -1.04 0.90
N ILE A 146 3.51 -1.79 1.98
CA ILE A 146 4.77 -1.83 2.73
C ILE A 146 5.88 -2.37 1.84
N SER A 147 5.68 -3.52 1.20
CA SER A 147 6.65 -4.15 0.32
C SER A 147 7.09 -3.21 -0.81
N LYS A 148 6.12 -2.56 -1.49
CA LYS A 148 6.43 -1.57 -2.51
C LYS A 148 7.33 -0.44 -1.98
N ARG A 149 7.03 0.10 -0.79
CA ARG A 149 7.79 1.21 -0.20
C ARG A 149 9.21 0.81 0.18
N ILE A 150 9.37 -0.36 0.76
CA ILE A 150 10.67 -0.92 1.13
C ILE A 150 11.54 -1.09 -0.13
N ILE A 151 11.00 -1.63 -1.21
CA ILE A 151 11.76 -1.84 -2.45
C ILE A 151 12.15 -0.51 -3.11
N ILE A 152 11.26 0.49 -3.10
CA ILE A 152 11.60 1.83 -3.59
C ILE A 152 12.72 2.43 -2.73
N LEU A 153 12.70 2.24 -1.41
CA LEU A 153 13.75 2.68 -0.51
C LEU A 153 15.10 2.02 -0.82
N PHE A 154 15.11 0.70 -1.03
CA PHE A 154 16.34 -0.01 -1.45
C PHE A 154 16.90 0.51 -2.78
N LYS A 155 16.03 0.74 -3.77
CA LYS A 155 16.45 1.33 -5.05
C LYS A 155 17.02 2.74 -4.86
N TYR A 156 16.39 3.54 -4.01
CA TYR A 156 16.86 4.89 -3.67
C TYR A 156 18.26 4.85 -3.03
N LEU A 157 18.45 4.02 -1.99
CA LEU A 157 19.74 3.88 -1.31
C LEU A 157 20.84 3.41 -2.26
N LYS A 158 20.53 2.48 -3.18
CA LYS A 158 21.48 2.02 -4.20
C LYS A 158 21.89 3.14 -5.18
N ILE A 159 21.00 4.07 -5.49
CA ILE A 159 21.33 5.23 -6.35
C ILE A 159 22.21 6.21 -5.58
N VAL A 160 21.87 6.52 -4.32
CA VAL A 160 22.62 7.46 -3.48
C VAL A 160 24.02 6.93 -3.16
N SER A 161 24.18 5.63 -2.87
CA SER A 161 25.50 5.04 -2.61
C SER A 161 26.44 5.17 -3.81
N LYS A 162 25.93 5.04 -5.04
CA LYS A 162 26.74 5.24 -6.25
C LYS A 162 27.18 6.68 -6.47
N ILE A 163 26.50 7.65 -5.92
CA ILE A 163 26.88 9.07 -6.02
C ILE A 163 28.03 9.38 -5.06
N ASN A 164 27.99 8.80 -3.86
CA ASN A 164 29.01 9.03 -2.83
C ASN A 164 30.34 8.31 -3.13
N THR A 165 30.40 7.44 -4.13
CA THR A 165 31.62 6.72 -4.56
C THR A 165 32.30 7.35 -5.78
N ILE A 166 31.76 8.44 -6.32
CA ILE A 166 32.33 9.27 -7.39
C ILE A 166 32.84 10.58 -6.82
#